data_2bafe91ce67b33b0682430010c2fda29
#
_entry.id   2bafe91ce67b33b0682430010c2fda29
#
_cell.length_a   1.000
_cell.length_b   1.000
_cell.length_c   1.000
_cell.angle_alpha   90.00
_cell.angle_beta   90.00
_cell.angle_gamma   90.00
#
_symmetry.space_group_name_H-M   'P 1'
#
loop_
_entity.id
_entity.type
_entity.pdbx_description
1 polymer ?
#
loop_
_entity_poly.entity_id
_entity_poly.type
_entity_poly.pdbx_seq_one_letter_code
_entity_poly.pdbx_strand_id
1 'polypeptide(L)'
;MKRSRRGDSSRRRPREMDSERRAIADRRDDARRRKIEMVLDRFFRPGRWATRVFDAVGLQSGRPVFVDHQKVLASRPAGARPLRVAFASDFHAGATTAERVLESACAQLEALEPDVVLLGGDFVSVRADDIHALAPLLARVHAPFGKFGVFGNHDLRANRPVIADAMEKAGVRMLVNEVVRLPAPHDDVSIIGFDDPIRGAPRGELLDGVDGVRIVLMHAPDGLLAAGDRHFDLAVAGHTHGGQIVMPGGVMPYLPHGSLSREFAVGVYALEPDGERTLIVSRGVGCSTVPVRFGCAAEVHLIEVGSVRSI
;
A
#
# COMPACT_ATOMS: atom_id res chain seq x y z
N MET A 1 22.46 45.00 42.98
CA MET A 1 23.13 43.76 42.54
C MET A 1 22.06 42.76 42.09
N LYS A 2 21.81 42.66 40.78
CA LYS A 2 20.88 41.65 40.21
C LYS A 2 21.69 40.42 39.76
N ARG A 3 21.50 39.29 40.39
CA ARG A 3 22.06 37.99 39.95
C ARG A 3 21.21 37.46 38.82
N SER A 4 21.76 37.34 37.63
CA SER A 4 21.16 36.63 36.50
C SER A 4 21.20 35.13 36.79
N ARG A 5 20.05 34.45 36.80
CA ARG A 5 19.96 32.99 36.76
C ARG A 5 20.15 32.56 35.32
N ARG A 6 21.30 31.97 35.02
CA ARG A 6 21.50 31.21 33.78
C ARG A 6 20.67 29.92 33.92
N GLY A 7 19.69 29.72 33.04
CA GLY A 7 18.93 28.48 32.94
C GLY A 7 19.83 27.38 32.43
N ASP A 8 19.94 26.32 33.19
CA ASP A 8 20.60 25.08 32.82
C ASP A 8 19.71 24.34 31.80
N SER A 9 20.10 24.33 30.51
CA SER A 9 19.38 23.72 29.38
C SER A 9 19.77 22.27 29.13
N SER A 10 20.43 21.58 30.06
CA SER A 10 21.04 20.29 29.83
C SER A 10 20.25 19.03 30.30
N ARG A 11 19.04 19.21 30.83
CA ARG A 11 18.20 18.06 31.25
C ARG A 11 17.08 17.80 30.23
N ARG A 12 17.39 17.06 29.16
CA ARG A 12 16.36 16.47 28.32
C ARG A 12 15.44 15.56 29.15
N ARG A 13 14.13 15.64 28.91
CA ARG A 13 13.15 14.84 29.69
C ARG A 13 13.31 13.36 29.32
N PRO A 14 13.13 12.41 30.24
CA PRO A 14 13.30 10.95 29.98
C PRO A 14 12.51 10.43 28.78
N ARG A 15 11.31 10.95 28.53
CA ARG A 15 10.48 10.60 27.37
C ARG A 15 11.09 11.00 26.02
N GLU A 16 11.79 12.12 25.94
CA GLU A 16 12.48 12.59 24.74
C GLU A 16 13.70 11.71 24.43
N MET A 17 14.43 11.29 25.47
CA MET A 17 15.57 10.36 25.33
C MET A 17 15.12 8.97 24.86
N ASP A 18 13.96 8.47 25.32
CA ASP A 18 13.43 7.18 24.89
C ASP A 18 12.94 7.22 23.44
N SER A 19 12.31 8.31 23.02
CA SER A 19 11.89 8.50 21.61
C SER A 19 13.08 8.61 20.66
N GLU A 20 14.15 9.35 21.04
CA GLU A 20 15.39 9.42 20.25
C GLU A 20 16.10 8.07 20.15
N ARG A 21 16.17 7.30 21.26
CA ARG A 21 16.76 5.95 21.26
C ARG A 21 15.98 4.99 20.37
N ARG A 22 14.65 5.01 20.37
CA ARG A 22 13.80 4.23 19.48
C ARG A 22 14.03 4.62 18.03
N ALA A 23 14.02 5.90 17.70
CA ALA A 23 14.28 6.40 16.35
C ALA A 23 15.67 6.02 15.82
N ILE A 24 16.70 5.98 16.70
CA ILE A 24 18.06 5.55 16.32
C ILE A 24 18.09 4.02 16.09
N ALA A 25 17.40 3.24 16.93
CA ALA A 25 17.29 1.79 16.78
C ALA A 25 16.59 1.44 15.48
N ASP A 26 15.46 2.09 15.19
CA ASP A 26 14.68 1.90 13.97
C ASP A 26 15.50 2.24 12.70
N ARG A 27 16.28 3.35 12.72
CA ARG A 27 17.17 3.71 11.61
C ARG A 27 18.30 2.69 11.38
N ARG A 28 18.84 2.10 12.45
CA ARG A 28 19.90 1.06 12.34
C ARG A 28 19.33 -0.24 11.78
N ASP A 29 18.17 -0.64 12.23
CA ASP A 29 17.48 -1.83 11.73
C ASP A 29 17.11 -1.67 10.26
N ASP A 30 16.62 -0.50 9.88
CA ASP A 30 16.32 -0.19 8.50
C ASP A 30 17.56 -0.21 7.60
N ALA A 31 18.67 0.38 8.02
CA ALA A 31 19.93 0.35 7.29
C ALA A 31 20.48 -1.08 7.13
N ARG A 32 20.35 -1.92 8.16
CA ARG A 32 20.73 -3.34 8.13
C ARG A 32 19.86 -4.11 7.13
N ARG A 33 18.56 -3.91 7.15
CA ARG A 33 17.61 -4.54 6.21
C ARG A 33 17.90 -4.16 4.78
N ARG A 34 18.10 -2.87 4.50
CA ARG A 34 18.47 -2.40 3.17
C ARG A 34 19.73 -3.09 2.66
N LYS A 35 20.76 -3.30 3.51
CA LYS A 35 21.96 -4.04 3.13
C LYS A 35 21.64 -5.48 2.77
N ILE A 36 20.80 -6.16 3.57
CA ILE A 36 20.38 -7.53 3.30
C ILE A 36 19.62 -7.60 1.96
N GLU A 37 18.66 -6.72 1.75
CA GLU A 37 17.86 -6.64 0.51
C GLU A 37 18.77 -6.40 -0.71
N MET A 38 19.76 -5.51 -0.62
CA MET A 38 20.72 -5.27 -1.69
C MET A 38 21.61 -6.49 -1.99
N VAL A 39 22.04 -7.22 -0.97
CA VAL A 39 22.82 -8.45 -1.14
C VAL A 39 21.96 -9.52 -1.79
N LEU A 40 20.73 -9.70 -1.35
CA LEU A 40 19.78 -10.67 -1.91
C LEU A 40 19.39 -10.28 -3.34
N ASP A 41 19.16 -8.98 -3.64
CA ASP A 41 18.94 -8.51 -5.00
C ASP A 41 20.12 -8.88 -5.91
N ARG A 42 21.36 -8.61 -5.46
CA ARG A 42 22.56 -8.97 -6.21
C ARG A 42 22.67 -10.48 -6.44
N PHE A 43 22.24 -11.30 -5.49
CA PHE A 43 22.27 -12.76 -5.57
C PHE A 43 21.19 -13.31 -6.50
N PHE A 44 19.95 -12.81 -6.41
CA PHE A 44 18.82 -13.30 -7.20
C PHE A 44 18.75 -12.72 -8.61
N ARG A 45 19.34 -11.54 -8.86
CA ARG A 45 19.23 -10.82 -10.14
C ARG A 45 19.90 -11.52 -11.33
N PRO A 46 21.10 -12.14 -11.25
CA PRO A 46 21.73 -12.75 -12.42
C PRO A 46 20.83 -13.82 -13.06
N GLY A 47 20.39 -13.55 -14.31
CA GLY A 47 19.49 -14.44 -15.06
C GLY A 47 18.14 -14.70 -14.40
N ARG A 48 17.79 -14.01 -13.30
CA ARG A 48 16.54 -14.18 -12.53
C ARG A 48 16.25 -15.67 -12.21
N TRP A 49 17.30 -16.41 -11.91
CA TRP A 49 17.24 -17.86 -11.72
C TRP A 49 16.27 -18.27 -10.61
N ALA A 50 16.29 -17.53 -9.50
CA ALA A 50 15.47 -17.83 -8.34
C ALA A 50 13.96 -17.68 -8.66
N THR A 51 13.58 -16.58 -9.32
CA THR A 51 12.18 -16.39 -9.73
C THR A 51 11.74 -17.48 -10.70
N ARG A 52 12.60 -17.90 -11.65
CA ARG A 52 12.29 -18.98 -12.58
C ARG A 52 12.10 -20.33 -11.90
N VAL A 53 12.99 -20.67 -10.95
CA VAL A 53 12.90 -21.93 -10.20
C VAL A 53 11.69 -21.95 -9.31
N PHE A 54 11.50 -20.93 -8.46
CA PHE A 54 10.38 -20.88 -7.52
C PHE A 54 9.03 -20.72 -8.22
N ASP A 55 9.02 -20.06 -9.38
CA ASP A 55 7.85 -19.98 -10.22
C ASP A 55 7.49 -21.32 -10.84
N ALA A 56 8.47 -22.05 -11.39
CA ALA A 56 8.27 -23.37 -11.98
C ALA A 56 7.72 -24.42 -10.99
N VAL A 57 8.05 -24.27 -9.70
CA VAL A 57 7.53 -25.14 -8.63
C VAL A 57 6.29 -24.57 -7.92
N GLY A 58 5.72 -23.47 -8.45
CA GLY A 58 4.49 -22.88 -7.95
C GLY A 58 4.61 -22.08 -6.65
N LEU A 59 5.83 -21.71 -6.25
CA LEU A 59 6.10 -20.96 -5.02
C LEU A 59 6.18 -19.44 -5.22
N GLN A 60 5.95 -18.92 -6.42
CA GLN A 60 5.85 -17.46 -6.64
C GLN A 60 4.40 -16.98 -6.67
N SER A 61 3.61 -17.60 -7.43
CA SER A 61 2.17 -17.48 -7.60
C SER A 61 1.76 -18.45 -8.73
N GLY A 62 2.19 -19.69 -8.66
CA GLY A 62 1.93 -20.73 -9.69
C GLY A 62 0.45 -20.92 -10.05
N ARG A 63 -0.39 -20.00 -9.54
CA ARG A 63 -1.81 -19.84 -9.80
C ARG A 63 -2.04 -18.42 -10.33
N PRO A 64 -3.13 -18.18 -11.09
CA PRO A 64 -3.55 -16.82 -11.42
C PRO A 64 -3.67 -16.02 -10.13
N VAL A 65 -3.33 -14.74 -10.21
CA VAL A 65 -3.53 -13.80 -9.10
C VAL A 65 -5.00 -13.86 -8.67
N PHE A 66 -5.22 -14.07 -7.39
CA PHE A 66 -6.57 -14.19 -6.83
C PHE A 66 -7.29 -12.85 -6.89
N VAL A 67 -8.57 -12.87 -7.23
CA VAL A 67 -9.43 -11.68 -7.19
C VAL A 67 -10.32 -11.77 -5.96
N ASP A 68 -10.16 -10.82 -5.04
CA ASP A 68 -11.02 -10.67 -3.88
C ASP A 68 -12.12 -9.65 -4.19
N HIS A 69 -13.39 -10.05 -4.00
CA HIS A 69 -14.55 -9.22 -4.26
C HIS A 69 -15.15 -8.72 -2.95
N GLN A 70 -15.21 -7.40 -2.78
CA GLN A 70 -15.76 -6.76 -1.60
C GLN A 70 -16.88 -5.79 -1.96
N LYS A 71 -17.82 -5.63 -1.04
CA LYS A 71 -18.88 -4.60 -1.12
C LYS A 71 -18.79 -3.72 0.10
N VAL A 72 -18.67 -2.43 -0.14
CA VAL A 72 -18.66 -1.39 0.90
C VAL A 72 -19.89 -0.51 0.70
N LEU A 73 -20.66 -0.34 1.76
CA LEU A 73 -21.81 0.57 1.77
C LEU A 73 -21.37 1.91 2.36
N ALA A 74 -21.63 2.97 1.63
CA ALA A 74 -21.29 4.33 2.03
C ALA A 74 -22.52 5.26 1.88
N SER A 75 -22.46 6.41 2.51
CA SER A 75 -23.53 7.43 2.41
C SER A 75 -23.49 8.12 1.05
N ARG A 76 -24.00 7.44 0.02
CA ARG A 76 -24.13 7.94 -1.35
C ARG A 76 -25.56 8.31 -1.68
N PRO A 77 -25.81 9.22 -2.65
CA PRO A 77 -27.14 9.53 -3.11
C PRO A 77 -27.96 8.29 -3.48
N ALA A 78 -29.25 8.29 -3.17
CA ALA A 78 -30.13 7.19 -3.52
C ALA A 78 -30.17 6.98 -5.04
N GLY A 79 -29.91 5.73 -5.47
CA GLY A 79 -29.83 5.39 -6.89
C GLY A 79 -28.50 5.72 -7.56
N ALA A 80 -27.48 6.20 -6.82
CA ALA A 80 -26.14 6.37 -7.36
C ALA A 80 -25.61 5.03 -7.90
N ARG A 81 -25.03 5.08 -9.10
CA ARG A 81 -24.35 3.91 -9.67
C ARG A 81 -23.22 3.46 -8.75
N PRO A 82 -23.12 2.17 -8.39
CA PRO A 82 -21.98 1.66 -7.64
C PRO A 82 -20.66 2.02 -8.32
N LEU A 83 -19.68 2.48 -7.53
CA LEU A 83 -18.32 2.74 -8.01
C LEU A 83 -17.52 1.44 -7.92
N ARG A 84 -16.95 1.01 -9.03
CA ARG A 84 -16.08 -0.18 -9.12
C ARG A 84 -14.63 0.25 -8.96
N VAL A 85 -14.04 -0.06 -7.83
CA VAL A 85 -12.65 0.25 -7.50
C VAL A 85 -11.83 -1.02 -7.59
N ALA A 86 -10.84 -1.06 -8.49
CA ALA A 86 -9.81 -2.11 -8.43
C ALA A 86 -8.65 -1.63 -7.55
N PHE A 87 -8.15 -2.51 -6.69
CA PHE A 87 -7.02 -2.21 -5.82
C PHE A 87 -5.94 -3.28 -5.91
N ALA A 88 -4.69 -2.86 -6.02
CA ALA A 88 -3.51 -3.71 -5.95
C ALA A 88 -2.36 -2.98 -5.26
N SER A 89 -1.46 -3.73 -4.64
CA SER A 89 -0.33 -3.19 -3.89
C SER A 89 0.87 -4.14 -3.96
N ASP A 90 2.04 -3.66 -3.56
CA ASP A 90 3.23 -4.48 -3.32
C ASP A 90 3.62 -5.34 -4.53
N PHE A 91 3.77 -4.70 -5.69
CA PHE A 91 4.18 -5.37 -6.92
C PHE A 91 5.62 -5.88 -6.86
N HIS A 92 6.50 -5.14 -6.17
CA HIS A 92 7.90 -5.48 -6.01
C HIS A 92 8.57 -5.92 -7.30
N ALA A 93 8.35 -5.18 -8.39
CA ALA A 93 9.07 -5.41 -9.63
C ALA A 93 10.57 -5.48 -9.37
N GLY A 94 11.23 -6.52 -9.87
CA GLY A 94 12.65 -6.73 -9.62
C GLY A 94 13.06 -8.19 -9.55
N ALA A 95 14.13 -8.47 -8.81
CA ALA A 95 14.75 -9.79 -8.75
C ALA A 95 13.94 -10.84 -7.98
N THR A 96 12.95 -10.42 -7.20
CA THR A 96 12.17 -11.31 -6.33
C THR A 96 10.79 -11.66 -6.88
N THR A 97 10.28 -10.91 -7.86
CA THR A 97 8.95 -11.15 -8.46
C THR A 97 9.09 -11.57 -9.92
N ALA A 98 8.46 -12.67 -10.30
CA ALA A 98 8.46 -13.12 -11.69
C ALA A 98 7.61 -12.19 -12.56
N GLU A 99 8.04 -11.92 -13.80
CA GLU A 99 7.34 -11.00 -14.72
C GLU A 99 5.90 -11.45 -14.98
N ARG A 100 5.69 -12.75 -15.15
CA ARG A 100 4.34 -13.28 -15.38
C ARG A 100 3.36 -13.02 -14.21
N VAL A 101 3.88 -12.83 -12.98
CA VAL A 101 3.04 -12.44 -11.83
C VAL A 101 2.56 -11.01 -12.01
N LEU A 102 3.44 -10.10 -12.44
CA LEU A 102 3.09 -8.71 -12.76
C LEU A 102 2.11 -8.64 -13.94
N GLU A 103 2.38 -9.41 -15.00
CA GLU A 103 1.50 -9.53 -16.17
C GLU A 103 0.11 -10.06 -15.77
N SER A 104 0.06 -11.13 -14.96
CA SER A 104 -1.20 -11.70 -14.47
C SER A 104 -1.98 -10.73 -13.61
N ALA A 105 -1.33 -9.98 -12.72
CA ALA A 105 -1.99 -8.99 -11.89
C ALA A 105 -2.58 -7.84 -12.72
N CYS A 106 -1.83 -7.30 -13.66
CA CYS A 106 -2.31 -6.24 -14.54
C CYS A 106 -3.43 -6.72 -15.48
N ALA A 107 -3.35 -7.96 -16.00
CA ALA A 107 -4.41 -8.56 -16.78
C ALA A 107 -5.70 -8.77 -15.96
N GLN A 108 -5.59 -9.16 -14.68
CA GLN A 108 -6.74 -9.23 -13.79
C GLN A 108 -7.34 -7.86 -13.51
N LEU A 109 -6.50 -6.84 -13.22
CA LEU A 109 -6.98 -5.46 -13.04
C LEU A 109 -7.76 -4.95 -14.25
N GLU A 110 -7.31 -5.24 -15.46
CA GLU A 110 -7.99 -4.88 -16.72
C GLU A 110 -9.31 -5.64 -16.87
N ALA A 111 -9.29 -6.97 -16.63
CA ALA A 111 -10.47 -7.84 -16.77
C ALA A 111 -11.59 -7.51 -15.76
N LEU A 112 -11.28 -6.81 -14.67
CA LEU A 112 -12.26 -6.34 -13.70
C LEU A 112 -13.09 -5.16 -14.23
N GLU A 113 -12.71 -4.53 -15.34
CA GLU A 113 -13.38 -3.34 -15.90
C GLU A 113 -13.70 -2.29 -14.80
N PRO A 114 -12.68 -1.80 -14.08
CA PRO A 114 -12.89 -0.88 -12.97
C PRO A 114 -13.23 0.53 -13.45
N ASP A 115 -13.99 1.25 -12.65
CA ASP A 115 -14.19 2.69 -12.80
C ASP A 115 -12.93 3.47 -12.40
N VAL A 116 -12.27 3.02 -11.31
CA VAL A 116 -11.04 3.59 -10.74
C VAL A 116 -10.07 2.48 -10.38
N VAL A 117 -8.76 2.72 -10.58
CA VAL A 117 -7.69 1.86 -10.06
C VAL A 117 -6.93 2.58 -8.96
N LEU A 118 -6.77 1.91 -7.82
CA LEU A 118 -5.97 2.34 -6.69
C LEU A 118 -4.74 1.44 -6.55
N LEU A 119 -3.56 2.04 -6.41
CA LEU A 119 -2.28 1.35 -6.32
C LEU A 119 -1.57 1.70 -5.01
N GLY A 120 -1.41 0.71 -4.13
CA GLY A 120 -0.98 0.88 -2.74
C GLY A 120 0.52 1.02 -2.51
N GLY A 121 1.33 1.23 -3.56
CA GLY A 121 2.78 1.42 -3.42
C GLY A 121 3.60 0.14 -3.43
N ASP A 122 4.89 0.28 -3.13
CA ASP A 122 5.93 -0.75 -3.27
C ASP A 122 5.92 -1.35 -4.68
N PHE A 123 6.02 -0.45 -5.68
CA PHE A 123 6.07 -0.84 -7.10
C PHE A 123 7.35 -1.59 -7.44
N VAL A 124 8.47 -1.23 -6.79
CA VAL A 124 9.78 -1.87 -6.97
C VAL A 124 10.33 -2.44 -5.66
N SER A 125 11.20 -3.45 -5.76
CA SER A 125 11.87 -4.02 -4.58
C SER A 125 13.04 -3.17 -4.11
N VAL A 126 14.05 -2.97 -4.99
CA VAL A 126 15.35 -2.36 -4.61
C VAL A 126 15.77 -1.29 -5.60
N ARG A 127 15.59 -1.50 -6.89
CA ARG A 127 16.06 -0.60 -7.96
C ARG A 127 14.90 0.10 -8.62
N ALA A 128 14.99 1.42 -8.74
CA ALA A 128 13.95 2.22 -9.39
C ALA A 128 13.77 1.84 -10.87
N ASP A 129 14.83 1.44 -11.56
CA ASP A 129 14.76 1.05 -12.99
C ASP A 129 13.89 -0.19 -13.24
N ASP A 130 13.66 -1.02 -12.20
CA ASP A 130 12.77 -2.17 -12.30
C ASP A 130 11.30 -1.75 -12.57
N ILE A 131 10.95 -0.48 -12.36
CA ILE A 131 9.63 0.07 -12.71
C ILE A 131 9.31 -0.07 -14.20
N HIS A 132 10.32 -0.10 -15.06
CA HIS A 132 10.13 -0.26 -16.51
C HIS A 132 9.60 -1.64 -16.92
N ALA A 133 9.63 -2.62 -16.02
CA ALA A 133 8.94 -3.90 -16.23
C ALA A 133 7.44 -3.83 -15.86
N LEU A 134 7.05 -2.93 -14.98
CA LEU A 134 5.68 -2.81 -14.47
C LEU A 134 4.87 -1.70 -15.16
N ALA A 135 5.44 -0.51 -15.33
CA ALA A 135 4.73 0.67 -15.82
C ALA A 135 4.04 0.45 -17.18
N PRO A 136 4.65 -0.24 -18.18
CA PRO A 136 3.98 -0.55 -19.46
C PRO A 136 2.77 -1.48 -19.30
N LEU A 137 2.76 -2.37 -18.30
CA LEU A 137 1.64 -3.24 -18.01
C LEU A 137 0.48 -2.43 -17.39
N LEU A 138 0.77 -1.55 -16.45
CA LEU A 138 -0.21 -0.65 -15.84
C LEU A 138 -0.77 0.37 -16.85
N ALA A 139 0.02 0.76 -17.85
CA ALA A 139 -0.45 1.66 -18.92
C ALA A 139 -1.62 1.07 -19.72
N ARG A 140 -1.70 -0.25 -19.84
CA ARG A 140 -2.76 -0.97 -20.58
C ARG A 140 -4.07 -1.07 -19.80
N VAL A 141 -4.01 -0.99 -18.47
CA VAL A 141 -5.20 -1.09 -17.62
C VAL A 141 -6.05 0.16 -17.80
N HIS A 142 -7.29 -0.03 -18.25
CA HIS A 142 -8.24 1.06 -18.46
C HIS A 142 -9.06 1.33 -17.18
N ALA A 143 -9.20 2.61 -16.83
CA ALA A 143 -10.06 3.07 -15.74
C ALA A 143 -10.57 4.48 -16.08
N PRO A 144 -11.85 4.64 -16.44
CA PRO A 144 -12.39 5.89 -16.99
C PRO A 144 -12.31 7.08 -16.02
N PHE A 145 -12.30 6.85 -14.72
CA PHE A 145 -12.19 7.92 -13.71
C PHE A 145 -10.80 8.02 -13.09
N GLY A 146 -9.82 7.31 -13.65
CA GLY A 146 -8.40 7.48 -13.34
C GLY A 146 -7.76 6.32 -12.61
N LYS A 147 -6.44 6.35 -12.65
CA LYS A 147 -5.53 5.47 -11.90
C LYS A 147 -4.76 6.32 -10.91
N PHE A 148 -4.82 5.97 -9.64
CA PHE A 148 -4.16 6.71 -8.55
C PHE A 148 -3.24 5.78 -7.78
N GLY A 149 -2.05 6.28 -7.41
CA GLY A 149 -1.09 5.51 -6.64
C GLY A 149 -0.52 6.32 -5.48
N VAL A 150 -0.05 5.64 -4.46
CA VAL A 150 0.79 6.20 -3.40
C VAL A 150 2.15 5.50 -3.43
N PHE A 151 3.17 6.12 -2.85
CA PHE A 151 4.48 5.47 -2.71
C PHE A 151 4.50 4.57 -1.47
N GLY A 152 5.20 3.44 -1.60
CA GLY A 152 5.54 2.62 -0.46
C GLY A 152 6.97 2.86 0.02
N ASN A 153 7.32 2.22 1.12
CA ASN A 153 8.62 2.41 1.75
C ASN A 153 9.80 1.91 0.89
N HIS A 154 9.60 0.94 0.00
CA HIS A 154 10.63 0.51 -0.97
C HIS A 154 10.82 1.53 -2.09
N ASP A 155 9.76 2.12 -2.60
CA ASP A 155 9.82 3.18 -3.61
C ASP A 155 10.60 4.40 -3.12
N LEU A 156 10.33 4.82 -1.86
CA LEU A 156 11.04 5.93 -1.22
C LEU A 156 12.52 5.63 -0.94
N ARG A 157 12.88 4.34 -0.77
CA ARG A 157 14.28 3.90 -0.63
C ARG A 157 15.03 3.82 -1.96
N ALA A 158 14.31 3.56 -3.05
CA ALA A 158 14.90 3.43 -4.39
C ALA A 158 15.22 4.82 -5.00
N ASN A 159 14.42 5.28 -5.92
CA ASN A 159 14.52 6.62 -6.51
C ASN A 159 13.12 7.10 -6.90
N ARG A 160 12.45 7.79 -5.97
CA ARG A 160 11.08 8.28 -6.14
C ARG A 160 10.85 9.05 -7.45
N PRO A 161 11.71 10.00 -7.88
CA PRO A 161 11.53 10.71 -9.15
C PRO A 161 11.45 9.80 -10.38
N VAL A 162 12.28 8.76 -10.46
CA VAL A 162 12.27 7.79 -11.58
C VAL A 162 10.96 7.00 -11.59
N ILE A 163 10.51 6.56 -10.43
CA ILE A 163 9.24 5.82 -10.29
C ILE A 163 8.07 6.72 -10.63
N ALA A 164 8.03 7.95 -10.11
CA ALA A 164 6.97 8.92 -10.39
C ALA A 164 6.82 9.19 -11.89
N ASP A 165 7.92 9.48 -12.59
CA ASP A 165 7.94 9.74 -14.03
C ASP A 165 7.42 8.55 -14.84
N ALA A 166 7.84 7.33 -14.48
CA ALA A 166 7.38 6.11 -15.16
C ALA A 166 5.88 5.85 -14.92
N MET A 167 5.39 6.09 -13.70
CA MET A 167 3.99 5.92 -13.35
C MET A 167 3.10 6.97 -14.02
N GLU A 168 3.54 8.23 -14.07
CA GLU A 168 2.83 9.30 -14.78
C GLU A 168 2.71 8.98 -16.28
N LYS A 169 3.78 8.51 -16.92
CA LYS A 169 3.76 8.03 -18.32
C LYS A 169 2.84 6.83 -18.53
N ALA A 170 2.61 6.00 -17.50
CA ALA A 170 1.63 4.93 -17.50
C ALA A 170 0.19 5.42 -17.23
N GLY A 171 -0.03 6.72 -17.09
CA GLY A 171 -1.33 7.32 -16.78
C GLY A 171 -1.76 7.14 -15.33
N VAL A 172 -0.83 6.90 -14.41
CA VAL A 172 -1.08 6.80 -12.97
C VAL A 172 -0.70 8.11 -12.30
N ARG A 173 -1.67 8.78 -11.69
CA ARG A 173 -1.41 9.97 -10.87
C ARG A 173 -0.93 9.53 -9.47
N MET A 174 0.30 9.92 -9.13
CA MET A 174 0.85 9.65 -7.80
C MET A 174 0.39 10.69 -6.79
N LEU A 175 -0.24 10.25 -5.72
CA LEU A 175 -0.76 11.10 -4.66
C LEU A 175 0.22 11.11 -3.47
N VAL A 176 0.52 12.30 -2.96
CA VAL A 176 1.38 12.50 -1.80
C VAL A 176 0.72 13.54 -0.90
N ASN A 177 -0.09 13.11 0.03
CA ASN A 177 -0.93 13.98 0.83
C ASN A 177 -1.82 14.87 -0.06
N GLU A 178 -2.56 14.25 -0.94
CA GLU A 178 -3.46 14.93 -1.89
C GLU A 178 -4.88 14.35 -1.82
N VAL A 179 -5.85 15.21 -2.13
CA VAL A 179 -7.26 14.86 -2.30
C VAL A 179 -7.64 15.04 -3.76
N VAL A 180 -8.29 14.03 -4.33
CA VAL A 180 -8.85 14.07 -5.68
C VAL A 180 -10.34 13.75 -5.61
N ARG A 181 -11.19 14.68 -5.99
CA ARG A 181 -12.62 14.44 -6.19
C ARG A 181 -12.83 13.84 -7.57
N LEU A 182 -13.61 12.75 -7.66
CA LEU A 182 -13.93 12.13 -8.94
C LEU A 182 -14.90 13.01 -9.73
N PRO A 183 -14.91 12.92 -11.07
CA PRO A 183 -15.91 13.60 -11.88
C PRO A 183 -17.26 12.86 -11.84
N ALA A 184 -18.32 13.55 -12.27
CA ALA A 184 -19.65 12.93 -12.43
C ALA A 184 -19.55 11.66 -13.31
N PRO A 185 -20.30 10.59 -13.00
CA PRO A 185 -21.40 10.51 -12.02
C PRO A 185 -20.96 10.11 -10.60
N HIS A 186 -19.68 10.20 -10.29
CA HIS A 186 -19.08 9.83 -8.99
C HIS A 186 -18.50 11.05 -8.26
N ASP A 187 -19.02 12.23 -8.53
CA ASP A 187 -18.58 13.49 -7.92
C ASP A 187 -18.96 13.63 -6.43
N ASP A 188 -19.64 12.62 -5.89
CA ASP A 188 -19.84 12.40 -4.46
C ASP A 188 -18.68 11.65 -3.78
N VAL A 189 -17.64 11.22 -4.53
CA VAL A 189 -16.53 10.41 -4.02
C VAL A 189 -15.21 11.17 -4.14
N SER A 190 -14.42 11.13 -3.07
CA SER A 190 -13.05 11.66 -3.04
C SER A 190 -12.05 10.56 -2.70
N ILE A 191 -10.92 10.53 -3.43
CA ILE A 191 -9.76 9.70 -3.15
C ILE A 191 -8.75 10.55 -2.37
N ILE A 192 -8.34 10.10 -1.20
CA ILE A 192 -7.37 10.76 -0.33
C ILE A 192 -6.11 9.90 -0.29
N GLY A 193 -5.06 10.33 -0.99
CA GLY A 193 -3.78 9.63 -1.00
C GLY A 193 -2.87 10.13 0.11
N PHE A 194 -2.50 9.27 1.04
CA PHE A 194 -1.55 9.58 2.10
C PHE A 194 -0.10 9.38 1.64
N ASP A 195 0.80 10.18 2.18
CA ASP A 195 2.24 9.86 2.12
C ASP A 195 2.53 8.57 2.91
N ASP A 196 3.66 7.91 2.62
CA ASP A 196 4.00 6.64 3.28
C ASP A 196 4.12 6.79 4.81
N PRO A 197 3.36 6.03 5.61
CA PRO A 197 3.40 6.17 7.06
C PRO A 197 4.68 5.63 7.71
N ILE A 198 5.49 4.86 6.98
CA ILE A 198 6.74 4.28 7.49
C ILE A 198 7.93 5.22 7.27
N ARG A 199 7.95 5.97 6.15
CA ARG A 199 9.09 6.80 5.73
C ARG A 199 8.75 8.23 5.35
N GLY A 200 7.50 8.51 5.15
CA GLY A 200 6.96 9.83 4.84
C GLY A 200 6.33 10.49 6.07
N ALA A 201 5.37 11.35 5.81
CA ALA A 201 4.62 12.09 6.81
C ALA A 201 3.15 12.21 6.37
N PRO A 202 2.32 11.18 6.60
CA PRO A 202 0.92 11.19 6.22
C PRO A 202 0.15 12.30 6.97
N ARG A 203 -0.76 12.96 6.28
CA ARG A 203 -1.50 14.12 6.75
C ARG A 203 -2.98 13.81 6.90
N GLY A 204 -3.40 13.40 8.09
CA GLY A 204 -4.78 13.02 8.37
C GLY A 204 -5.77 14.18 8.29
N GLU A 205 -5.30 15.43 8.48
CA GLU A 205 -6.12 16.63 8.33
C GLU A 205 -6.69 16.82 6.91
N LEU A 206 -6.20 16.10 5.92
CA LEU A 206 -6.80 16.06 4.58
C LEU A 206 -8.22 15.49 4.57
N LEU A 207 -8.60 14.75 5.59
CA LEU A 207 -9.96 14.24 5.76
C LEU A 207 -10.92 15.33 6.25
N ASP A 208 -10.40 16.42 6.82
CA ASP A 208 -11.22 17.51 7.33
C ASP A 208 -11.80 18.31 6.15
N GLY A 209 -13.10 18.59 6.18
CA GLY A 209 -13.76 19.40 5.15
C GLY A 209 -13.97 18.72 3.79
N VAL A 210 -13.75 17.41 3.68
CA VAL A 210 -14.11 16.62 2.50
C VAL A 210 -15.53 16.12 2.65
N ASP A 211 -16.40 16.51 1.73
CA ASP A 211 -17.79 16.07 1.69
C ASP A 211 -17.94 14.76 0.88
N GLY A 212 -19.01 14.02 1.19
CA GLY A 212 -19.35 12.77 0.50
C GLY A 212 -18.48 11.59 0.95
N VAL A 213 -18.34 10.61 0.08
CA VAL A 213 -17.58 9.38 0.34
C VAL A 213 -16.09 9.63 0.30
N ARG A 214 -15.41 9.18 1.32
CA ARG A 214 -13.95 9.32 1.51
C ARG A 214 -13.27 7.98 1.39
N ILE A 215 -12.48 7.80 0.33
CA ILE A 215 -11.66 6.60 0.12
C ILE A 215 -10.21 6.97 0.40
N VAL A 216 -9.63 6.41 1.46
CA VAL A 216 -8.22 6.62 1.82
C VAL A 216 -7.36 5.55 1.14
N LEU A 217 -6.40 6.00 0.35
CA LEU A 217 -5.35 5.18 -0.24
C LEU A 217 -4.07 5.42 0.54
N MET A 218 -3.54 4.37 1.17
CA MET A 218 -2.31 4.40 1.95
C MET A 218 -1.47 3.15 1.70
N HIS A 219 -0.15 3.24 1.90
CA HIS A 219 0.71 2.08 1.69
C HIS A 219 0.57 1.04 2.81
N ALA A 220 0.63 1.46 4.06
CA ALA A 220 0.57 0.58 5.22
C ALA A 220 -0.60 0.92 6.15
N PRO A 221 -1.13 -0.07 6.92
CA PRO A 221 -2.19 0.16 7.91
C PRO A 221 -1.87 1.25 8.93
N ASP A 222 -0.59 1.53 9.16
CA ASP A 222 -0.09 2.58 10.05
C ASP A 222 -0.56 4.00 9.65
N GLY A 223 -1.04 4.19 8.43
CA GLY A 223 -1.72 5.43 8.01
C GLY A 223 -2.96 5.76 8.84
N LEU A 224 -3.59 4.77 9.46
CA LEU A 224 -4.69 4.98 10.41
C LEU A 224 -4.30 5.84 11.61
N LEU A 225 -3.02 5.82 12.03
CA LEU A 225 -2.52 6.66 13.10
C LEU A 225 -2.59 8.16 12.74
N ALA A 226 -2.39 8.48 11.46
CA ALA A 226 -2.54 9.85 10.98
C ALA A 226 -4.02 10.22 10.79
N ALA A 227 -4.85 9.30 10.31
CA ALA A 227 -6.29 9.51 10.20
C ALA A 227 -6.93 9.79 11.58
N GLY A 228 -6.49 9.05 12.63
CA GLY A 228 -7.05 9.17 13.97
C GLY A 228 -8.55 8.88 13.99
N ASP A 229 -9.31 9.72 14.69
CA ASP A 229 -10.77 9.58 14.82
C ASP A 229 -11.55 10.22 13.65
N ARG A 230 -10.85 10.69 12.61
CA ARG A 230 -11.51 11.30 11.44
C ARG A 230 -12.26 10.27 10.64
N HIS A 231 -13.44 10.66 10.17
CA HIS A 231 -14.27 9.76 9.37
C HIS A 231 -13.70 9.54 7.97
N PHE A 232 -13.78 8.29 7.52
CA PHE A 232 -13.66 7.84 6.13
C PHE A 232 -14.56 6.60 5.95
N ASP A 233 -14.99 6.33 4.74
CA ASP A 233 -15.87 5.18 4.46
C ASP A 233 -15.05 3.92 4.17
N LEU A 234 -13.98 4.08 3.42
CA LEU A 234 -13.09 3.01 3.00
C LEU A 234 -11.62 3.45 3.12
N ALA A 235 -10.80 2.60 3.69
CA ALA A 235 -9.34 2.68 3.57
C ALA A 235 -8.79 1.40 2.92
N VAL A 236 -7.81 1.54 2.03
CA VAL A 236 -7.12 0.42 1.40
C VAL A 236 -5.62 0.52 1.66
N ALA A 237 -5.00 -0.60 2.04
CA ALA A 237 -3.58 -0.68 2.37
C ALA A 237 -2.95 -2.00 1.91
N GLY A 238 -1.63 -2.00 1.76
CA GLY A 238 -0.79 -3.17 1.51
C GLY A 238 0.26 -3.36 2.60
N HIS A 239 1.54 -3.40 2.20
CA HIS A 239 2.75 -3.45 3.05
C HIS A 239 2.98 -4.77 3.78
N THR A 240 1.95 -5.39 4.32
CA THR A 240 2.06 -6.59 5.19
C THR A 240 2.37 -7.86 4.42
N HIS A 241 2.09 -7.88 3.11
CA HIS A 241 2.13 -9.06 2.24
C HIS A 241 1.26 -10.24 2.74
N GLY A 242 0.39 -10.04 3.74
CA GLY A 242 -0.26 -11.12 4.44
C GLY A 242 0.74 -12.12 5.04
N GLY A 243 1.94 -11.64 5.42
CA GLY A 243 3.07 -12.44 5.88
C GLY A 243 3.87 -13.14 4.78
N GLN A 244 3.42 -13.12 3.51
CA GLN A 244 4.06 -13.73 2.33
C GLN A 244 4.31 -15.25 2.44
N ILE A 245 4.77 -15.72 3.61
CA ILE A 245 4.94 -17.14 3.98
C ILE A 245 4.05 -17.41 5.18
N VAL A 246 2.98 -18.20 4.97
CA VAL A 246 2.01 -18.55 6.00
C VAL A 246 2.06 -20.06 6.21
N MET A 247 2.43 -20.47 7.41
CA MET A 247 2.52 -21.86 7.80
C MET A 247 1.12 -22.43 8.15
N PRO A 248 0.96 -23.76 8.18
CA PRO A 248 -0.26 -24.39 8.68
C PRO A 248 -0.68 -23.80 10.04
N GLY A 249 -1.98 -23.56 10.21
CA GLY A 249 -2.52 -22.90 11.40
C GLY A 249 -2.48 -21.36 11.34
N GLY A 250 -2.13 -20.77 10.18
CA GLY A 250 -2.14 -19.31 9.98
C GLY A 250 -0.94 -18.58 10.60
N VAL A 251 0.10 -19.30 10.99
CA VAL A 251 1.31 -18.70 11.58
C VAL A 251 2.09 -17.97 10.51
N MET A 252 2.33 -16.68 10.73
CA MET A 252 3.14 -15.78 9.89
C MET A 252 4.50 -15.56 10.56
N PRO A 253 5.58 -16.26 10.14
CA PRO A 253 6.89 -16.16 10.79
C PRO A 253 7.48 -14.76 10.73
N TYR A 254 7.10 -14.01 9.71
CA TYR A 254 7.56 -12.65 9.48
C TYR A 254 6.41 -11.76 9.02
N LEU A 255 6.33 -10.58 9.61
CA LEU A 255 5.53 -9.46 9.12
C LEU A 255 6.43 -8.22 9.04
N PRO A 256 6.25 -7.36 8.03
CA PRO A 256 6.97 -6.09 7.95
C PRO A 256 6.74 -5.22 9.19
N HIS A 257 7.63 -4.26 9.41
CA HIS A 257 7.50 -3.33 10.52
C HIS A 257 6.35 -2.35 10.29
N GLY A 258 5.61 -2.13 11.35
CA GLY A 258 4.53 -1.17 11.47
C GLY A 258 3.86 -1.41 12.82
N SER A 259 3.43 -0.35 13.46
CA SER A 259 2.75 -0.44 14.76
C SER A 259 1.45 -1.22 14.66
N LEU A 260 0.75 -1.09 13.51
CA LEU A 260 -0.54 -1.71 13.24
C LEU A 260 -0.46 -2.92 12.31
N SER A 261 0.71 -3.23 11.71
CA SER A 261 0.86 -4.33 10.74
C SER A 261 0.56 -5.72 11.31
N ARG A 262 0.66 -5.92 12.64
CA ARG A 262 0.30 -7.18 13.29
C ARG A 262 -1.19 -7.30 13.56
N GLU A 263 -1.82 -6.19 13.89
CA GLU A 263 -3.26 -6.11 14.14
C GLU A 263 -4.06 -6.22 12.85
N PHE A 264 -3.61 -5.53 11.82
CA PHE A 264 -4.24 -5.50 10.50
C PHE A 264 -3.33 -6.15 9.45
N ALA A 265 -3.10 -7.46 9.60
CA ALA A 265 -2.15 -8.16 8.75
C ALA A 265 -2.70 -8.44 7.34
N VAL A 266 -3.97 -8.82 7.20
CA VAL A 266 -4.64 -9.10 5.92
C VAL A 266 -6.13 -9.25 6.12
N GLY A 267 -6.93 -8.77 5.18
CA GLY A 267 -8.39 -8.96 5.17
C GLY A 267 -9.17 -7.68 5.28
N VAL A 268 -10.43 -7.81 5.66
CA VAL A 268 -11.39 -6.72 5.79
C VAL A 268 -11.74 -6.51 7.25
N TYR A 269 -11.63 -5.28 7.70
CA TYR A 269 -11.85 -4.88 9.09
C TYR A 269 -12.88 -3.78 9.17
N ALA A 270 -13.89 -3.97 10.03
CA ALA A 270 -14.75 -2.90 10.48
C ALA A 270 -14.10 -2.22 11.69
N LEU A 271 -13.80 -0.93 11.57
CA LEU A 271 -13.04 -0.19 12.59
C LEU A 271 -13.92 0.48 13.66
N GLU A 272 -15.22 0.54 13.41
CA GLU A 272 -16.24 1.07 14.32
C GLU A 272 -17.23 -0.04 14.67
N PRO A 273 -17.88 0.04 15.86
CA PRO A 273 -18.85 -0.98 16.25
C PRO A 273 -20.02 -1.16 15.27
N ASP A 274 -20.40 -0.10 14.53
CA ASP A 274 -21.45 -0.07 13.52
C ASP A 274 -20.93 -0.34 12.09
N GLY A 275 -19.61 -0.47 11.93
CA GLY A 275 -18.98 -0.72 10.63
C GLY A 275 -18.91 0.49 9.71
N GLU A 276 -19.04 1.70 10.24
CA GLU A 276 -19.01 2.94 9.45
C GLU A 276 -17.68 3.19 8.74
N ARG A 277 -16.56 2.65 9.28
CA ARG A 277 -15.24 2.73 8.67
C ARG A 277 -14.73 1.34 8.30
N THR A 278 -14.43 1.13 7.03
CA THR A 278 -13.90 -0.14 6.53
C THR A 278 -12.43 0.00 6.17
N LEU A 279 -11.59 -0.93 6.63
CA LEU A 279 -10.20 -1.09 6.19
C LEU A 279 -10.06 -2.40 5.42
N ILE A 280 -9.43 -2.35 4.24
CA ILE A 280 -9.03 -3.53 3.49
C ILE A 280 -7.50 -3.55 3.41
N VAL A 281 -6.90 -4.65 3.88
CA VAL A 281 -5.44 -4.87 3.82
C VAL A 281 -5.15 -6.03 2.89
N SER A 282 -4.46 -5.72 1.78
CA SER A 282 -4.11 -6.68 0.73
C SER A 282 -2.90 -7.53 1.09
N ARG A 283 -2.89 -8.78 0.60
CA ARG A 283 -1.68 -9.63 0.58
C ARG A 283 -0.64 -9.14 -0.42
N GLY A 284 -1.01 -8.21 -1.32
CA GLY A 284 -0.13 -7.74 -2.37
C GLY A 284 0.11 -8.74 -3.49
N VAL A 285 0.80 -8.28 -4.52
CA VAL A 285 1.04 -9.02 -5.77
C VAL A 285 2.39 -9.74 -5.75
N GLY A 286 3.47 -9.01 -5.53
CA GLY A 286 4.84 -9.51 -5.65
C GLY A 286 5.42 -10.15 -4.41
N CYS A 287 6.72 -10.37 -4.44
CA CYS A 287 7.48 -10.92 -3.33
C CYS A 287 8.51 -9.91 -2.83
N SER A 288 8.47 -9.60 -1.53
CA SER A 288 9.50 -8.81 -0.87
C SER A 288 10.63 -9.70 -0.37
N THR A 289 11.87 -9.22 -0.41
CA THR A 289 13.09 -9.82 0.17
C THR A 289 13.47 -11.19 -0.41
N VAL A 290 12.54 -12.17 -0.41
CA VAL A 290 12.76 -13.52 -0.95
C VAL A 290 11.72 -13.86 -2.02
N PRO A 291 12.10 -14.57 -3.09
CA PRO A 291 11.22 -14.85 -4.23
C PRO A 291 10.26 -16.02 -3.99
N VAL A 292 9.59 -16.03 -2.84
CA VAL A 292 8.72 -17.15 -2.41
C VAL A 292 7.45 -16.62 -1.76
N ARG A 293 6.28 -17.14 -2.21
CA ARG A 293 5.00 -17.07 -1.50
C ARG A 293 4.55 -18.48 -1.16
N PHE A 294 4.17 -18.70 0.08
CA PHE A 294 3.67 -20.00 0.55
C PHE A 294 2.46 -19.79 1.46
N GLY A 295 1.37 -20.51 1.22
CA GLY A 295 0.13 -20.35 1.99
C GLY A 295 -0.54 -18.97 1.88
N CYS A 296 -0.02 -18.09 1.01
CA CYS A 296 -0.43 -16.71 0.84
C CYS A 296 -0.36 -16.34 -0.64
N ALA A 297 -1.47 -16.52 -1.37
CA ALA A 297 -1.53 -16.21 -2.79
C ALA A 297 -1.43 -14.70 -3.04
N ALA A 298 -0.86 -14.31 -4.19
CA ALA A 298 -0.96 -12.94 -4.68
C ALA A 298 -2.42 -12.57 -4.97
N GLU A 299 -2.81 -11.32 -4.70
CA GLU A 299 -4.19 -10.89 -4.91
C GLU A 299 -4.32 -9.48 -5.45
N VAL A 300 -5.43 -9.25 -6.11
CA VAL A 300 -6.00 -7.94 -6.43
C VAL A 300 -7.43 -7.89 -5.90
N HIS A 301 -7.97 -6.71 -5.68
CA HIS A 301 -9.32 -6.55 -5.14
C HIS A 301 -10.22 -5.85 -6.17
N LEU A 302 -11.49 -6.27 -6.23
CA LEU A 302 -12.58 -5.49 -6.78
C LEU A 302 -13.49 -5.06 -5.62
N ILE A 303 -13.63 -3.77 -5.42
CA ILE A 303 -14.41 -3.17 -4.34
C ILE A 303 -15.57 -2.40 -4.98
N GLU A 304 -16.80 -2.82 -4.70
CA GLU A 304 -18.00 -2.10 -5.13
C GLU A 304 -18.48 -1.18 -4.00
N VAL A 305 -18.31 0.13 -4.20
CA VAL A 305 -18.79 1.15 -3.25
C VAL A 305 -20.20 1.55 -3.63
N GLY A 306 -21.15 1.01 -2.90
CA GLY A 306 -22.59 1.20 -3.10
C GLY A 306 -23.21 2.20 -2.14
N SER A 307 -24.49 2.53 -2.37
CA SER A 307 -25.29 3.35 -1.46
C SER A 307 -25.86 2.48 -0.33
N VAL A 308 -25.81 3.01 0.90
CA VAL A 308 -26.67 2.49 1.98
C VAL A 308 -28.12 2.72 1.52
N ARG A 309 -28.90 1.65 1.36
CA ARG A 309 -30.33 1.81 1.10
C ARG A 309 -30.94 2.52 2.31
N SER A 310 -31.48 3.73 2.09
CA SER A 310 -32.38 4.33 3.05
C SER A 310 -33.54 3.34 3.22
N ILE A 311 -33.67 2.79 4.41
CA ILE A 311 -34.82 1.97 4.82
C ILE A 311 -36.05 2.87 4.89
#